data_131f846ff257c4f7b94436b321bfa6e6
#
_entry.id   131f846ff257c4f7b94436b321bfa6e6
#
_cell.length_a   1.000
_cell.length_b   1.000
_cell.length_c   1.000
_cell.angle_alpha   90.00
_cell.angle_beta   90.00
_cell.angle_gamma   90.00
#
_symmetry.space_group_name_H-M   'P 1'
#
loop_
_entity.id
_entity.type
_entity.pdbx_description
1 polymer ?
#
loop_
_entity_poly.entity_id
_entity_poly.type
_entity_poly.pdbx_seq_one_letter_code
_entity_poly.pdbx_strand_id
1 'polypeptide(L)'
;MKVIKFYSPCCGQCKVVAMEFKKNPINVPIEDINVVDNPEIAEKYNVISLPTILLLNDKEEVVETWHGIIKSEVITNKIKEYEAN
;
A
#
# COMPACT_ATOMS: atom_id res chain seq x y z
N MET A 1 -3.06 -10.69 -7.00
CA MET A 1 -2.97 -9.26 -6.55
C MET A 1 -1.89 -9.08 -5.51
N LYS A 2 -1.34 -7.89 -5.41
CA LYS A 2 -0.39 -7.55 -4.35
C LYS A 2 -0.59 -6.10 -3.92
N VAL A 3 -0.09 -5.76 -2.72
CA VAL A 3 -0.14 -4.40 -2.18
C VAL A 3 1.29 -3.88 -2.09
N ILE A 4 1.49 -2.63 -2.48
CA ILE A 4 2.76 -1.93 -2.24
C ILE A 4 2.48 -0.80 -1.26
N LYS A 5 3.25 -0.73 -0.18
CA LYS A 5 3.13 0.32 0.82
C LYS A 5 4.41 1.14 0.82
N PHE A 6 4.29 2.43 0.51
CA PHE A 6 5.40 3.38 0.54
C PHE A 6 5.43 4.10 1.88
N TYR A 7 6.60 4.14 2.50
CA TYR A 7 6.78 4.76 3.82
C TYR A 7 8.16 5.41 3.95
N SER A 8 8.34 6.14 5.03
CA SER A 8 9.67 6.60 5.45
C SER A 8 9.81 6.39 6.96
N PRO A 9 11.05 6.31 7.48
CA PRO A 9 11.27 6.12 8.93
C PRO A 9 10.74 7.26 9.80
N CYS A 10 10.59 8.46 9.23
CA CYS A 10 10.14 9.64 9.96
C CYS A 10 8.64 9.92 9.82
N CYS A 11 7.89 9.02 9.20
CA CYS A 11 6.48 9.22 8.92
C CYS A 11 5.61 8.61 10.04
N GLY A 12 4.98 9.47 10.85
CA GLY A 12 4.11 9.02 11.93
C GLY A 12 2.89 8.26 11.43
N GLN A 13 2.24 8.74 10.37
CA GLN A 13 1.08 8.07 9.79
C GLN A 13 1.44 6.71 9.19
N CYS A 14 2.65 6.57 8.64
CA CYS A 14 3.13 5.29 8.14
C CYS A 14 3.21 4.25 9.25
N LYS A 15 3.61 4.68 10.45
CA LYS A 15 3.67 3.79 11.61
C LYS A 15 2.29 3.32 12.02
N VAL A 16 1.29 4.20 11.95
CA VAL A 16 -0.10 3.85 12.26
C VAL A 16 -0.61 2.80 11.28
N VAL A 17 -0.35 2.99 9.99
CA VAL A 17 -0.75 2.02 8.95
C VAL A 17 -0.02 0.68 9.14
N ALA A 18 1.28 0.71 9.47
CA ALA A 18 2.04 -0.51 9.71
C ALA A 18 1.43 -1.31 10.87
N MET A 19 1.03 -0.62 11.95
CA MET A 19 0.39 -1.27 13.08
C MET A 19 -0.98 -1.83 12.71
N GLU A 20 -1.74 -1.11 11.89
CA GLU A 20 -3.04 -1.55 11.42
C GLU A 20 -2.91 -2.86 10.63
N PHE A 21 -1.94 -2.92 9.70
CA PHE A 21 -1.73 -4.11 8.87
C PHE A 21 -1.19 -5.29 9.67
N LYS A 22 -0.45 -5.03 10.73
CA LYS A 22 0.02 -6.07 11.63
C LYS A 22 -1.13 -6.65 12.46
N LYS A 23 -2.01 -5.78 12.95
CA LYS A 23 -3.15 -6.17 13.78
C LYS A 23 -4.25 -6.82 12.96
N ASN A 24 -4.47 -6.35 11.74
CA ASN A 24 -5.50 -6.83 10.83
C ASN A 24 -4.85 -7.17 9.49
N PRO A 25 -4.22 -8.37 9.37
CA PRO A 25 -3.49 -8.74 8.16
C PRO A 25 -4.35 -8.76 6.91
N ILE A 26 -3.74 -8.36 5.79
CA ILE A 26 -4.36 -8.41 4.48
C ILE A 26 -3.91 -9.71 3.81
N ASN A 27 -4.84 -10.41 3.15
CA ASN A 27 -4.62 -11.75 2.62
C ASN A 27 -3.99 -11.75 1.22
N VAL A 28 -3.08 -10.84 0.95
CA VAL A 28 -2.26 -10.82 -0.27
C VAL A 28 -0.85 -10.34 0.12
N PRO A 29 0.16 -10.61 -0.72
CA PRO A 29 1.51 -10.14 -0.43
C PRO A 29 1.58 -8.63 -0.31
N ILE A 30 2.33 -8.13 0.66
CA ILE A 30 2.57 -6.70 0.85
C ILE A 30 4.06 -6.44 0.71
N GLU A 31 4.41 -5.54 -0.19
CA GLU A 31 5.79 -5.09 -0.36
C GLU A 31 5.93 -3.72 0.29
N ASP A 32 6.80 -3.61 1.29
CA ASP A 32 7.08 -2.35 1.98
C ASP A 32 8.27 -1.68 1.30
N ILE A 33 8.09 -0.45 0.83
CA ILE A 33 9.14 0.30 0.15
C ILE A 33 9.45 1.57 0.93
N ASN A 34 10.68 1.66 1.43
CA ASN A 34 11.20 2.86 2.08
C ASN A 34 11.62 3.83 0.98
N VAL A 35 10.94 4.97 0.87
CA VAL A 35 11.18 5.94 -0.20
C VAL A 35 12.53 6.64 -0.07
N VAL A 36 13.10 6.68 1.14
CA VAL A 36 14.42 7.26 1.35
C VAL A 36 15.49 6.40 0.69
N ASP A 37 15.36 5.08 0.80
CA ASP A 37 16.31 4.13 0.21
C ASP A 37 16.02 3.84 -1.27
N ASN A 38 14.79 4.10 -1.72
CA ASN A 38 14.33 3.75 -3.07
C ASN A 38 13.59 4.92 -3.72
N PRO A 39 14.24 6.08 -3.87
CA PRO A 39 13.56 7.24 -4.44
C PRO A 39 13.13 7.04 -5.90
N GLU A 40 13.86 6.22 -6.67
CA GLU A 40 13.53 5.94 -8.06
C GLU A 40 12.22 5.15 -8.18
N ILE A 41 11.92 4.27 -7.23
CA ILE A 41 10.68 3.49 -7.24
C ILE A 41 9.51 4.41 -6.89
N ALA A 42 9.69 5.29 -5.90
CA ALA A 42 8.69 6.27 -5.54
C ALA A 42 8.35 7.18 -6.72
N GLU A 43 9.37 7.61 -7.46
CA GLU A 43 9.18 8.44 -8.65
C GLU A 43 8.43 7.69 -9.75
N LYS A 44 8.76 6.43 -9.96
CA LYS A 44 8.11 5.57 -10.95
C LYS A 44 6.59 5.51 -10.73
N TYR A 45 6.15 5.45 -9.48
CA TYR A 45 4.73 5.36 -9.13
C TYR A 45 4.13 6.71 -8.76
N ASN A 46 4.84 7.81 -8.98
CA ASN A 46 4.37 9.17 -8.69
C ASN A 46 3.93 9.35 -7.23
N VAL A 47 4.72 8.81 -6.31
CA VAL A 47 4.44 8.93 -4.87
C VAL A 47 4.85 10.32 -4.41
N ILE A 48 3.88 11.12 -3.99
CA ILE A 48 4.11 12.52 -3.56
C ILE A 48 3.76 12.76 -2.09
N SER A 49 3.16 11.77 -1.45
CA SER A 49 2.79 11.86 -0.02
C SER A 49 2.96 10.49 0.63
N LEU A 50 3.04 10.46 1.95
CA LEU A 50 3.21 9.22 2.70
C LEU A 50 2.18 9.14 3.84
N PRO A 51 1.68 7.93 4.13
CA PRO A 51 1.88 6.70 3.37
C PRO A 51 1.08 6.72 2.07
N THR A 52 1.58 6.02 1.06
CA THR A 52 0.83 5.73 -0.16
C THR A 52 0.75 4.22 -0.29
N ILE A 53 -0.44 3.72 -0.54
CA ILE A 53 -0.71 2.29 -0.67
C ILE A 53 -1.31 2.03 -2.05
N LEU A 54 -0.70 1.10 -2.78
CA LEU A 54 -1.14 0.71 -4.11
C LEU A 54 -1.64 -0.72 -4.08
N LEU A 55 -2.72 -0.97 -4.81
CA LEU A 55 -3.17 -2.33 -5.08
C LEU A 55 -2.89 -2.63 -6.55
N LEU A 56 -2.17 -3.71 -6.80
CA LEU A 56 -1.79 -4.13 -8.15
C LEU A 56 -2.45 -5.46 -8.50
N ASN A 57 -2.85 -5.60 -9.76
CA ASN A 57 -3.38 -6.87 -10.26
C ASN A 57 -2.24 -7.82 -10.62
N ASP A 58 -2.58 -8.99 -11.17
CA ASP A 58 -1.60 -10.01 -11.52
C ASP A 58 -0.68 -9.60 -12.68
N LYS A 59 -1.06 -8.57 -13.44
CA LYS A 59 -0.24 -8.00 -14.50
C LYS A 59 0.61 -6.85 -14.01
N GLU A 60 0.66 -6.64 -12.68
CA GLU A 60 1.39 -5.56 -12.03
C GLU A 60 0.90 -4.16 -12.42
N GLU A 61 -0.35 -4.05 -12.80
CA GLU A 61 -1.00 -2.76 -13.05
C GLU A 61 -1.62 -2.24 -11.76
N VAL A 62 -1.46 -0.93 -11.51
CA VAL A 62 -2.08 -0.28 -10.36
C VAL A 62 -3.57 -0.13 -10.61
N VAL A 63 -4.39 -0.77 -9.80
CA VAL A 63 -5.85 -0.71 -9.92
C VAL A 63 -6.51 0.16 -8.86
N GLU A 64 -5.84 0.40 -7.74
CA GLU A 64 -6.31 1.29 -6.69
C GLU A 64 -5.14 1.97 -6.00
N THR A 65 -5.38 3.21 -5.52
CA THR A 65 -4.39 3.99 -4.79
C THR A 65 -5.06 4.64 -3.59
N TRP A 66 -4.41 4.55 -2.44
CA TRP A 66 -4.86 5.23 -1.21
C TRP A 66 -3.73 6.07 -0.64
N HIS A 67 -4.08 7.20 -0.04
CA HIS A 67 -3.13 8.09 0.63
C HIS A 67 -3.53 8.28 2.08
N GLY A 68 -2.56 8.34 2.97
CA GLY A 68 -2.80 8.56 4.39
C GLY A 68 -3.21 7.31 5.14
N ILE A 69 -3.78 7.50 6.32
CA ILE A 69 -4.17 6.39 7.20
C ILE A 69 -5.36 5.66 6.60
N ILE A 70 -5.24 4.34 6.48
CA ILE A 70 -6.29 3.50 5.92
C ILE A 70 -6.40 2.21 6.74
N LYS A 71 -7.62 1.69 6.85
CA LYS A 71 -7.86 0.42 7.52
C LYS A 71 -7.73 -0.74 6.55
N SER A 72 -7.22 -1.87 7.06
CA SER A 72 -7.05 -3.10 6.26
C SER A 72 -8.37 -3.55 5.62
N GLU A 73 -9.48 -3.35 6.31
CA GLU A 73 -10.81 -3.74 5.82
C GLU A 73 -11.14 -3.09 4.47
N VAL A 74 -10.76 -1.82 4.28
CA VAL A 74 -11.01 -1.11 3.03
C VAL A 74 -10.28 -1.79 1.88
N ILE A 75 -9.02 -2.16 2.11
CA ILE A 75 -8.20 -2.83 1.09
C ILE A 75 -8.73 -4.24 0.83
N THR A 76 -9.05 -4.97 1.89
CA THR A 76 -9.59 -6.33 1.78
C THR A 76 -10.89 -6.35 0.99
N ASN A 77 -11.79 -5.40 1.25
CA ASN A 77 -13.05 -5.31 0.52
C ASN A 77 -12.82 -4.99 -0.96
N LYS A 78 -11.86 -4.12 -1.26
CA LYS A 78 -11.53 -3.79 -2.65
C LYS A 78 -10.93 -5.00 -3.38
N ILE A 79 -10.09 -5.78 -2.72
CA ILE A 79 -9.54 -7.01 -3.28
C ILE A 79 -10.67 -7.97 -3.63
N LYS A 80 -11.64 -8.13 -2.73
CA LYS A 80 -12.79 -9.01 -2.98
C LYS A 80 -13.60 -8.57 -4.20
N GLU A 81 -13.77 -7.26 -4.37
CA GLU A 81 -14.47 -6.72 -5.55
C GLU A 81 -13.76 -7.11 -6.85
N TYR A 82 -12.44 -6.97 -6.89
CA TYR A 82 -11.66 -7.32 -8.08
C TYR A 82 -11.62 -8.82 -8.33
N GLU A 83 -11.59 -9.63 -7.28
CA GLU A 83 -11.56 -11.09 -7.42
C GLU A 83 -12.92 -11.67 -7.78
N ALA A 84 -14.00 -10.96 -7.51
CA ALA A 84 -15.36 -11.40 -7.83
C ALA A 84 -15.72 -11.20 -9.31
N ASN A 85 -14.92 -10.46 -10.06
CA ASN A 85 -15.20 -10.15 -11.46
C ASN A 85 -14.43 -11.03 -12.42
#